data_357b84133fe6481f1af1133dce3a4cd5
#
_entry.id   357b84133fe6481f1af1133dce3a4cd5
#
_cell.length_a   1.000
_cell.length_b   1.000
_cell.length_c   1.000
_cell.angle_alpha   90.00
_cell.angle_beta   90.00
_cell.angle_gamma   90.00
#
_symmetry.space_group_name_H-M   'P 1'
#
loop_
_entity.id
_entity.type
_entity.pdbx_description
1 polymer ?
#
loop_
_entity_poly.entity_id
_entity_poly.type
_entity_poly.pdbx_seq_one_letter_code
_entity_poly.pdbx_strand_id
1 'polypeptide(L)'
;MRDHSHTDLPPLARLNQSGALVTSQFSISSIMATRSRIGIQLKDDSVLSVYHHWDGYPEWLGRQLMEHYNTRDKAVELIDGGDMSVCLTDDGEPSPQYYSQRGEDCPPRLDDNIFQYLDKDNNEEFAYVYTIHNKWVCYDMHSFDYRKQPEKVEIPAGKVKEGAI
;
A
#
# COMPACT_ATOMS: atom_id res chain seq x y z
N MET A 1 28.72 13.25 12.73
CA MET A 1 28.28 12.71 13.17
C MET A 1 28.12 12.33 13.30
N ARG A 2 28.46 12.57 13.06
CA ARG A 2 28.12 11.91 13.48
C ARG A 2 27.66 11.57 13.51
N ASP A 3 27.95 11.67 13.54
CA ASP A 3 27.44 10.95 13.97
C ASP A 3 27.09 10.63 13.84
N HIS A 4 27.49 10.90 13.87
CA HIS A 4 27.12 10.22 14.25
C HIS A 4 26.64 9.79 14.23
N SER A 5 27.02 10.07 14.21
CA SER A 5 26.58 9.32 14.64
C SER A 5 26.44 8.71 14.77
N HIS A 6 26.81 8.95 15.04
CA HIS A 6 26.60 8.07 15.65
C HIS A 6 26.21 7.53 15.87
N THR A 7 26.44 7.84 15.94
CA THR A 7 26.09 7.04 16.55
C THR A 7 25.74 6.46 16.97
N ASP A 8 25.62 6.73 17.14
CA ASP A 8 25.18 5.97 17.79
C ASP A 8 24.56 5.42 17.85
N LEU A 9 24.48 5.62 17.84
CA LEU A 9 23.83 4.81 18.16
C LEU A 9 23.35 4.33 18.47
N PRO A 10 22.99 4.36 18.44
CA PRO A 10 22.35 3.76 19.01
C PRO A 10 22.19 3.15 19.65
N PRO A 11 22.13 3.00 20.05
CA PRO A 11 22.03 2.03 20.75
C PRO A 11 21.17 1.40 21.14
N LEU A 12 20.75 1.31 21.03
CA LEU A 12 20.12 0.65 21.18
C LEU A 12 20.17 -0.30 21.11
N ALA A 13 20.36 -0.16 20.95
CA ALA A 13 20.29 -1.26 20.82
C ALA A 13 21.05 -2.18 21.28
N ARG A 14 21.44 -2.47 21.73
CA ARG A 14 22.11 -3.33 22.07
C ARG A 14 21.94 -3.98 23.04
N LEU A 15 21.54 -4.13 23.53
CA LEU A 15 21.51 -4.75 24.29
C LEU A 15 21.30 -5.59 24.85
N ASN A 16 21.03 -6.01 25.03
CA ASN A 16 20.95 -6.79 25.69
C ASN A 16 21.03 -7.76 25.60
N GLN A 17 20.92 -7.92 25.37
CA GLN A 17 21.49 -9.03 25.44
C GLN A 17 20.72 -10.05 24.58
N SER A 18 20.21 -11.28 24.73
CA SER A 18 19.54 -12.16 23.79
C SER A 18 18.22 -11.57 23.31
N GLY A 19 17.50 -10.96 24.18
CA GLY A 19 16.26 -10.33 23.80
C GLY A 19 16.48 -9.21 22.80
N ALA A 20 17.62 -8.56 22.91
CA ALA A 20 17.90 -7.47 22.00
C ALA A 20 17.98 -7.94 20.56
N LEU A 21 18.53 -9.11 20.34
CA LEU A 21 18.61 -9.63 18.98
C LEU A 21 17.25 -9.88 18.37
N VAL A 22 16.36 -10.49 19.14
CA VAL A 22 15.01 -10.75 18.66
C VAL A 22 14.30 -9.46 18.35
N THR A 23 14.47 -8.47 19.22
CA THR A 23 13.85 -7.18 19.02
C THR A 23 14.36 -6.53 17.75
N SER A 24 15.64 -6.66 17.49
CA SER A 24 16.22 -6.08 16.28
C SER A 24 15.58 -6.64 15.02
N GLN A 25 15.38 -7.95 14.97
CA GLN A 25 14.78 -8.54 13.80
C GLN A 25 13.36 -8.06 13.58
N PHE A 26 12.61 -7.96 14.65
CA PHE A 26 11.27 -7.43 14.57
C PHE A 26 11.27 -6.01 14.05
N SER A 27 12.17 -5.20 14.57
CA SER A 27 12.26 -3.82 14.16
C SER A 27 12.56 -3.68 12.68
N ILE A 28 13.45 -4.52 12.17
CA ILE A 28 13.78 -4.48 10.75
C ILE A 28 12.55 -4.79 9.91
N SER A 29 11.79 -5.81 10.30
CA SER A 29 10.58 -6.16 9.56
C SER A 29 9.57 -5.02 9.54
N SER A 30 9.40 -4.37 10.69
CA SER A 30 8.40 -3.31 10.77
C SER A 30 8.86 -2.04 10.06
N ILE A 31 10.16 -1.86 9.85
CA ILE A 31 10.66 -0.71 9.12
C ILE A 31 10.42 -0.86 7.62
N MET A 32 10.43 -2.08 7.12
CA MET A 32 10.31 -2.30 5.69
C MET A 32 8.87 -2.18 5.28
N ALA A 33 8.60 -1.15 4.49
CA ALA A 33 7.26 -0.87 4.01
C ALA A 33 6.79 -1.96 3.07
N THR A 34 5.51 -2.31 3.15
CA THR A 34 4.87 -3.11 2.11
C THR A 34 4.21 -2.13 1.16
N ARG A 35 4.87 -1.84 0.07
CA ARG A 35 4.46 -0.81 -0.88
C ARG A 35 3.38 -1.33 -1.80
N SER A 36 2.48 -0.45 -2.20
CA SER A 36 1.41 -0.83 -3.11
C SER A 36 1.01 0.35 -3.98
N ARG A 37 0.20 0.07 -4.99
CA ARG A 37 -0.49 1.09 -5.76
C ARG A 37 -1.98 0.86 -5.66
N ILE A 38 -2.73 1.95 -5.66
CA ILE A 38 -4.18 1.91 -5.59
C ILE A 38 -4.70 2.60 -6.84
N GLY A 39 -5.43 1.86 -7.68
CA GLY A 39 -5.87 2.38 -8.96
C GLY A 39 -7.37 2.24 -9.15
N ILE A 40 -7.87 2.98 -10.12
CA ILE A 40 -9.25 2.90 -10.55
C ILE A 40 -9.28 2.83 -12.07
N GLN A 41 -10.03 1.88 -12.60
CA GLN A 41 -10.19 1.70 -14.03
C GLN A 41 -11.30 2.61 -14.53
N LEU A 42 -10.99 3.41 -15.53
CA LEU A 42 -11.92 4.38 -16.08
C LEU A 42 -12.65 3.77 -17.27
N LYS A 43 -13.67 4.49 -17.79
CA LYS A 43 -14.53 3.96 -18.84
C LYS A 43 -13.79 3.64 -20.12
N ASP A 44 -12.68 4.35 -20.40
CA ASP A 44 -11.89 4.10 -21.59
C ASP A 44 -10.82 3.05 -21.35
N ASP A 45 -10.92 2.32 -20.22
CA ASP A 45 -10.00 1.26 -19.81
C ASP A 45 -8.65 1.76 -19.30
N SER A 46 -8.44 3.07 -19.24
CA SER A 46 -7.25 3.60 -18.59
C SER A 46 -7.33 3.39 -17.09
N VAL A 47 -6.18 3.47 -16.43
CA VAL A 47 -6.10 3.29 -14.97
C VAL A 47 -5.42 4.49 -14.37
N LEU A 48 -6.10 5.15 -13.46
CA LEU A 48 -5.54 6.25 -12.69
C LEU A 48 -5.14 5.69 -11.34
N SER A 49 -3.90 5.93 -10.90
CA SER A 49 -3.43 5.28 -9.69
C SER A 49 -2.50 6.15 -8.88
N VAL A 50 -2.36 5.80 -7.60
CA VAL A 50 -1.49 6.48 -6.67
C VAL A 50 -0.64 5.46 -5.92
N TYR A 51 0.47 5.93 -5.40
CA TYR A 51 1.36 5.15 -4.57
C TYR A 51 0.87 5.15 -3.12
N HIS A 52 1.03 4.01 -2.44
CA HIS A 52 0.67 3.82 -1.04
C HIS A 52 1.83 3.12 -0.34
N HIS A 53 2.32 3.70 0.76
CA HIS A 53 3.62 3.30 1.30
C HIS A 53 3.56 2.20 2.36
N TRP A 54 2.68 2.30 3.35
CA TRP A 54 2.71 1.41 4.51
C TRP A 54 1.60 0.37 4.48
N ASP A 55 1.96 -0.90 4.82
CA ASP A 55 0.98 -1.96 5.07
C ASP A 55 0.05 -2.20 3.90
N GLY A 56 0.61 -2.27 2.69
CA GLY A 56 -0.18 -2.43 1.48
C GLY A 56 -0.61 -3.84 1.16
N TYR A 57 -0.47 -4.79 2.08
CA TYR A 57 -0.79 -6.18 1.81
C TYR A 57 -2.30 -6.43 1.88
N PRO A 58 -2.79 -7.48 1.20
CA PRO A 58 -4.25 -7.68 1.07
C PRO A 58 -4.98 -7.88 2.38
N GLU A 59 -4.33 -8.48 3.37
CA GLU A 59 -4.94 -8.74 4.67
C GLU A 59 -5.24 -7.46 5.44
N TRP A 60 -4.57 -6.37 5.11
CA TRP A 60 -4.84 -5.08 5.74
C TRP A 60 -5.43 -4.10 4.75
N LEU A 61 -4.63 -3.62 3.79
CA LEU A 61 -5.10 -2.57 2.88
C LEU A 61 -6.26 -3.06 2.02
N GLY A 62 -6.16 -4.29 1.50
CA GLY A 62 -7.22 -4.82 0.66
C GLY A 62 -8.55 -4.83 1.35
N ARG A 63 -8.56 -5.32 2.60
CA ARG A 63 -9.81 -5.38 3.37
C ARG A 63 -10.34 -3.99 3.69
N GLN A 64 -9.44 -3.06 3.97
CA GLN A 64 -9.85 -1.69 4.27
C GLN A 64 -10.42 -0.99 3.05
N LEU A 65 -9.84 -1.23 1.88
CA LEU A 65 -10.40 -0.70 0.65
C LEU A 65 -11.80 -1.22 0.43
N MET A 66 -12.02 -2.52 0.65
CA MET A 66 -13.33 -3.11 0.50
C MET A 66 -14.32 -2.62 1.53
N GLU A 67 -13.86 -2.28 2.72
CA GLU A 67 -14.75 -1.84 3.77
C GLU A 67 -15.10 -0.36 3.70
N HIS A 68 -14.11 0.48 3.40
CA HIS A 68 -14.26 1.92 3.52
C HIS A 68 -14.31 2.65 2.19
N TYR A 69 -13.86 2.02 1.10
CA TYR A 69 -13.77 2.70 -0.20
C TYR A 69 -14.43 1.86 -1.30
N ASN A 70 -15.52 1.21 -0.97
CA ASN A 70 -16.15 0.23 -1.84
C ASN A 70 -17.25 0.82 -2.72
N THR A 71 -17.09 2.03 -3.17
CA THR A 71 -17.92 2.64 -4.20
C THR A 71 -17.01 3.41 -5.13
N ARG A 72 -17.50 3.65 -6.35
CA ARG A 72 -16.69 4.38 -7.31
C ARG A 72 -16.36 5.78 -6.81
N ASP A 73 -17.33 6.46 -6.22
CA ASP A 73 -17.11 7.80 -5.71
C ASP A 73 -16.03 7.82 -4.62
N LYS A 74 -16.09 6.86 -3.72
CA LYS A 74 -15.10 6.81 -2.64
C LYS A 74 -13.71 6.44 -3.16
N ALA A 75 -13.65 5.55 -4.14
CA ALA A 75 -12.37 5.19 -4.74
C ALA A 75 -11.77 6.38 -5.48
N VAL A 76 -12.59 7.12 -6.22
CA VAL A 76 -12.13 8.31 -6.92
C VAL A 76 -11.62 9.34 -5.93
N GLU A 77 -12.38 9.57 -4.88
CA GLU A 77 -12.00 10.55 -3.87
C GLU A 77 -10.66 10.21 -3.23
N LEU A 78 -10.46 8.95 -2.91
CA LEU A 78 -9.21 8.51 -2.31
C LEU A 78 -8.02 8.74 -3.25
N ILE A 79 -8.18 8.37 -4.51
CA ILE A 79 -7.09 8.44 -5.49
C ILE A 79 -6.81 9.88 -5.89
N ASP A 80 -7.83 10.72 -5.89
CA ASP A 80 -7.71 12.10 -6.35
C ASP A 80 -6.71 12.91 -5.53
N GLY A 81 -6.46 12.51 -4.29
CA GLY A 81 -5.51 13.21 -3.44
C GLY A 81 -4.05 12.96 -3.76
N GLY A 82 -3.77 11.99 -4.61
CA GLY A 82 -2.39 11.68 -5.00
C GLY A 82 -1.75 10.63 -4.12
N ASP A 83 -0.43 10.51 -4.25
CA ASP A 83 0.32 9.52 -3.49
C ASP A 83 0.17 9.75 -1.99
N MET A 84 0.21 8.65 -1.23
CA MET A 84 -0.04 8.72 0.20
C MET A 84 0.85 7.76 0.97
N SER A 85 1.06 8.06 2.24
CA SER A 85 1.77 7.13 3.12
C SER A 85 0.84 6.04 3.64
N VAL A 86 -0.35 6.41 4.07
CA VAL A 86 -1.39 5.46 4.51
C VAL A 86 -2.75 6.04 4.17
N CYS A 87 -3.74 5.18 4.06
CA CYS A 87 -5.12 5.64 3.84
C CYS A 87 -5.99 5.51 5.09
N LEU A 88 -5.43 4.99 6.18
CA LEU A 88 -6.20 4.76 7.40
C LEU A 88 -5.36 5.09 8.61
N THR A 89 -6.04 5.39 9.72
CA THR A 89 -5.38 5.49 11.01
C THR A 89 -5.09 4.09 11.53
N ASP A 90 -4.33 4.02 12.63
CA ASP A 90 -3.98 2.74 13.24
C ASP A 90 -5.20 1.94 13.68
N ASP A 91 -6.28 2.62 14.02
CA ASP A 91 -7.51 1.94 14.42
C ASP A 91 -8.46 1.67 13.26
N GLY A 92 -7.99 1.89 12.02
CA GLY A 92 -8.72 1.49 10.84
C GLY A 92 -9.75 2.50 10.34
N GLU A 93 -9.68 3.74 10.81
CA GLU A 93 -10.60 4.78 10.35
C GLU A 93 -10.06 5.46 9.09
N PRO A 94 -10.91 5.79 8.12
CA PRO A 94 -10.46 6.46 6.90
C PRO A 94 -9.80 7.79 7.23
N SER A 95 -8.53 7.92 6.88
CA SER A 95 -7.78 9.15 7.13
C SER A 95 -6.54 9.15 6.24
N PRO A 96 -6.71 9.43 4.93
CA PRO A 96 -5.57 9.41 4.02
C PRO A 96 -4.52 10.44 4.43
N GLN A 97 -3.27 10.02 4.43
CA GLN A 97 -2.15 10.88 4.72
C GLN A 97 -1.40 11.12 3.42
N TYR A 98 -1.82 12.14 2.69
CA TYR A 98 -1.27 12.45 1.37
C TYR A 98 0.04 13.20 1.49
N TYR A 99 0.97 12.90 0.59
CA TYR A 99 2.24 13.63 0.55
C TYR A 99 2.03 15.09 0.19
N SER A 100 0.96 15.40 -0.53
CA SER A 100 0.64 16.79 -0.87
C SER A 100 0.40 17.64 0.38
N GLN A 101 -0.03 17.03 1.47
CA GLN A 101 -0.23 17.74 2.72
C GLN A 101 1.09 18.24 3.33
N ARG A 102 2.19 17.69 2.87
CA ARG A 102 3.52 18.12 3.30
C ARG A 102 4.22 18.98 2.24
N GLY A 103 3.47 19.42 1.23
CA GLY A 103 4.02 20.27 0.19
C GLY A 103 4.66 19.53 -0.97
N GLU A 104 4.51 18.21 -1.04
CA GLU A 104 5.08 17.42 -2.14
C GLU A 104 4.04 17.26 -3.24
N ASP A 105 4.47 17.45 -4.48
CA ASP A 105 3.56 17.37 -5.62
C ASP A 105 3.63 15.95 -6.19
N CYS A 106 2.67 15.12 -5.78
CA CYS A 106 2.65 13.71 -6.17
C CYS A 106 1.26 13.36 -6.71
N PRO A 107 0.92 13.83 -7.91
CA PRO A 107 -0.41 13.60 -8.47
C PRO A 107 -0.59 12.15 -8.91
N PRO A 108 -1.83 11.72 -9.15
CA PRO A 108 -2.07 10.37 -9.67
C PRO A 108 -1.41 10.15 -11.01
N ARG A 109 -1.05 8.90 -11.27
CA ARG A 109 -0.45 8.50 -12.53
C ARG A 109 -1.51 7.86 -13.42
N LEU A 110 -1.51 8.20 -14.70
CA LEU A 110 -2.43 7.63 -15.66
C LEU A 110 -1.70 6.63 -16.55
N ASP A 111 -2.24 5.43 -16.63
CA ASP A 111 -1.77 4.40 -17.55
C ASP A 111 -2.86 4.11 -18.57
N ASP A 112 -2.46 3.73 -19.78
CA ASP A 112 -3.42 3.60 -20.89
C ASP A 112 -4.41 2.46 -20.68
N ASN A 113 -3.99 1.42 -19.96
CA ASN A 113 -4.83 0.26 -19.70
C ASN A 113 -4.25 -0.53 -18.55
N ILE A 114 -4.98 -1.61 -18.17
CA ILE A 114 -4.56 -2.43 -17.04
C ILE A 114 -3.21 -3.12 -17.29
N PHE A 115 -2.94 -3.48 -18.53
CA PHE A 115 -1.67 -4.14 -18.86
C PHE A 115 -0.50 -3.19 -18.61
N GLN A 116 -0.63 -1.94 -19.04
CA GLN A 116 0.40 -0.95 -18.81
C GLN A 116 0.54 -0.64 -17.32
N TYR A 117 -0.57 -0.59 -16.60
CA TYR A 117 -0.57 -0.38 -15.17
C TYR A 117 0.24 -1.47 -14.44
N LEU A 118 0.03 -2.72 -14.83
CA LEU A 118 0.68 -3.85 -14.19
C LEU A 118 2.07 -4.13 -14.75
N ASP A 119 2.44 -3.47 -15.83
CA ASP A 119 3.72 -3.71 -16.51
C ASP A 119 4.82 -2.79 -15.96
N LYS A 120 4.66 -2.33 -14.74
CA LYS A 120 5.61 -1.42 -14.13
C LYS A 120 6.32 -2.10 -12.97
N ASP A 121 7.62 -2.07 -13.01
CA ASP A 121 8.43 -2.54 -11.89
C ASP A 121 8.83 -1.33 -11.06
N ASN A 122 7.97 -0.97 -10.12
CA ASN A 122 8.16 0.20 -9.30
C ASN A 122 8.42 -0.16 -7.85
N ASN A 123 8.80 -1.40 -7.60
CA ASN A 123 9.04 -1.90 -6.25
C ASN A 123 7.77 -1.98 -5.40
N GLU A 124 6.62 -1.87 -6.02
CA GLU A 124 5.38 -2.15 -5.31
C GLU A 124 5.19 -3.65 -5.23
N GLU A 125 4.73 -4.11 -4.08
CA GLU A 125 4.52 -5.53 -3.84
C GLU A 125 3.12 -5.96 -4.21
N PHE A 126 2.16 -5.04 -4.17
CA PHE A 126 0.76 -5.30 -4.53
C PHE A 126 0.20 -4.14 -5.32
N ALA A 127 -0.70 -4.46 -6.25
CA ALA A 127 -1.39 -3.46 -7.05
C ALA A 127 -2.90 -3.71 -6.96
N TYR A 128 -3.62 -2.68 -6.59
CA TYR A 128 -5.08 -2.74 -6.43
C TYR A 128 -5.74 -1.96 -7.55
N VAL A 129 -6.90 -2.45 -8.00
CA VAL A 129 -7.70 -1.75 -9.01
C VAL A 129 -9.17 -1.85 -8.66
N TYR A 130 -9.82 -0.70 -8.59
CA TYR A 130 -11.29 -0.67 -8.56
C TYR A 130 -11.74 -0.75 -10.02
N THR A 131 -12.34 -1.87 -10.41
CA THR A 131 -12.60 -2.19 -11.81
C THR A 131 -13.85 -1.49 -12.32
N ILE A 132 -14.03 -1.55 -13.64
CA ILE A 132 -15.27 -1.02 -14.24
C ILE A 132 -16.50 -1.80 -13.80
N HIS A 133 -16.29 -2.98 -13.19
CA HIS A 133 -17.39 -3.77 -12.62
C HIS A 133 -17.63 -3.42 -11.16
N ASN A 134 -17.05 -2.33 -10.68
CA ASN A 134 -17.28 -1.78 -9.35
C ASN A 134 -16.89 -2.72 -8.23
N LYS A 135 -15.70 -3.29 -8.35
CA LYS A 135 -15.15 -4.10 -7.29
C LYS A 135 -13.64 -3.99 -7.28
N TRP A 136 -13.06 -4.19 -6.10
CA TRP A 136 -11.62 -4.19 -5.93
C TRP A 136 -11.02 -5.53 -6.32
N VAL A 137 -9.93 -5.48 -7.04
CA VAL A 137 -9.09 -6.66 -7.28
C VAL A 137 -7.67 -6.31 -6.88
N CYS A 138 -6.90 -7.34 -6.51
CA CYS A 138 -5.53 -7.18 -6.07
C CYS A 138 -4.63 -8.09 -6.88
N TYR A 139 -3.45 -7.59 -7.22
CA TYR A 139 -2.43 -8.35 -7.96
C TYR A 139 -1.17 -8.44 -7.12
N ASP A 140 -0.56 -9.61 -7.12
CA ASP A 140 0.72 -9.85 -6.45
C ASP A 140 1.85 -9.51 -7.42
N MET A 141 2.60 -8.46 -7.10
CA MET A 141 3.66 -7.97 -7.95
C MET A 141 5.02 -8.58 -7.62
N HIS A 142 5.09 -9.40 -6.56
CA HIS A 142 6.35 -10.05 -6.18
C HIS A 142 6.89 -10.97 -7.27
N SER A 143 5.97 -11.61 -7.98
CA SER A 143 6.33 -12.56 -9.01
C SER A 143 6.34 -11.92 -10.39
N PHE A 144 6.64 -10.63 -10.44
CA PHE A 144 6.63 -9.91 -11.71
C PHE A 144 7.54 -10.59 -12.72
N ASP A 145 7.00 -10.84 -13.89
CA ASP A 145 7.72 -11.42 -15.00
C ASP A 145 7.23 -10.69 -16.24
N TYR A 146 8.13 -10.00 -16.91
CA TYR A 146 7.77 -9.19 -18.06
C TYR A 146 7.11 -10.01 -19.19
N ARG A 147 7.16 -11.35 -19.08
CA ARG A 147 6.57 -12.24 -20.08
C ARG A 147 5.14 -12.63 -19.76
N LYS A 148 4.64 -12.28 -18.59
CA LYS A 148 3.28 -12.62 -18.21
C LYS A 148 2.74 -11.62 -17.20
N GLN A 149 1.43 -11.57 -17.09
CA GLN A 149 0.77 -10.69 -16.15
C GLN A 149 0.98 -11.16 -14.71
N PRO A 150 1.08 -10.24 -13.77
CA PRO A 150 1.03 -10.61 -12.35
C PRO A 150 -0.26 -11.34 -12.02
N GLU A 151 -0.19 -12.20 -11.04
CA GLU A 151 -1.34 -13.00 -10.65
C GLU A 151 -2.29 -12.24 -9.75
N LYS A 152 -3.58 -12.44 -9.97
CA LYS A 152 -4.58 -11.94 -9.03
C LYS A 152 -4.49 -12.73 -7.74
N VAL A 153 -4.61 -12.02 -6.62
CA VAL A 153 -4.69 -12.67 -5.32
C VAL A 153 -5.98 -12.25 -4.66
N GLU A 154 -6.50 -13.12 -3.83
CA GLU A 154 -7.76 -12.86 -3.17
C GLU A 154 -7.57 -11.87 -2.04
N ILE A 155 -8.51 -10.92 -1.94
CA ILE A 155 -8.56 -10.04 -0.78
C ILE A 155 -9.40 -10.77 0.26
N PRO A 156 -8.84 -11.03 1.45
CA PRO A 156 -9.57 -11.79 2.47
C PRO A 156 -10.87 -11.09 2.84
N ALA A 157 -11.92 -11.86 3.06
CA ALA A 157 -13.18 -11.31 3.49
C ALA A 157 -13.05 -10.63 4.84
N GLY A 158 -14.03 -9.81 5.16
CA GLY A 158 -13.94 -8.96 6.34
C GLY A 158 -14.01 -9.70 7.64
N LYS A 159 -12.98 -10.43 7.96
CA LYS A 159 -12.96 -11.22 9.17
C LYS A 159 -12.94 -10.39 10.43
N VAL A 160 -12.48 -9.16 10.29
CA VAL A 160 -12.47 -8.26 11.43
C VAL A 160 -13.85 -8.13 12.02
N LYS A 161 -14.86 -8.07 11.16
CA LYS A 161 -16.22 -7.94 11.66
C LYS A 161 -16.66 -9.14 12.45
N GLU A 162 -16.30 -10.30 11.99
CA GLU A 162 -16.64 -11.51 12.69
C GLU A 162 -15.98 -11.59 14.03
N GLY A 163 -14.74 -11.16 14.09
CA GLY A 163 -14.02 -11.14 15.33
C GLY A 163 -14.62 -10.20 16.34
N ALA A 164 -15.31 -9.18 15.87
CA ALA A 164 -15.92 -8.19 16.74
C ALA A 164 -17.20 -8.73 17.38
N ILE A 165 -17.74 -9.75 16.82
CA ILE A 165 -18.94 -10.34 17.35
C ILE A 165 -18.65 -11.23 18.54
#